data_4a7c06bf4af22ad4b567ef176dc3d649
#
_entry.id   4a7c06bf4af22ad4b567ef176dc3d649
#
_cell.length_a   1.000
_cell.length_b   1.000
_cell.length_c   1.000
_cell.angle_alpha   90.00
_cell.angle_beta   90.00
_cell.angle_gamma   90.00
#
_symmetry.space_group_name_H-M   'P 1'
#
loop_
_entity.id
_entity.type
_entity.pdbx_description
1 polymer ?
#
loop_
_entity_poly.entity_id
_entity_poly.type
_entity_poly.pdbx_seq_one_letter_code
_entity_poly.pdbx_strand_id
1 'polypeptide(L)'
;MSQNDLLEKLKDIAGESQVRTDEPMSSHTTFRIGGTADYFVMPSSVEELQAIIRLLKKSDMNYYVIGNGSNLLVGDKGFRGVIIQLSDAFDKVEYIDDVTVKAMSGMKLSRLGNRLSDKGLAGFEVATGIPGTIGGAVRMNAGAYGGEIKDIIVSAEVLDQNGDIHTLGKDELELGYLSLIHISEPTRLALIS
;
A
#
# COMPACT_ATOMS: atom_id res chain seq x y z
N MET A 1 16.18 -20.79 2.37
CA MET A 1 16.35 -20.04 3.63
C MET A 1 15.45 -20.70 4.67
N SER A 2 15.91 -20.89 5.93
CA SER A 2 15.02 -21.42 6.99
C SER A 2 14.05 -20.34 7.46
N GLN A 3 12.92 -20.74 8.08
CA GLN A 3 11.94 -19.80 8.63
C GLN A 3 12.55 -18.86 9.70
N ASN A 4 13.41 -19.39 10.55
CA ASN A 4 14.10 -18.60 11.56
C ASN A 4 15.08 -17.58 10.93
N ASP A 5 15.81 -17.95 9.88
CA ASP A 5 16.73 -17.03 9.18
C ASP A 5 15.96 -15.88 8.48
N LEU A 6 14.77 -16.16 7.94
CA LEU A 6 13.92 -15.11 7.39
C LEU A 6 13.42 -14.14 8.47
N LEU A 7 12.94 -14.68 9.59
CA LEU A 7 12.43 -13.87 10.71
C LEU A 7 13.51 -12.91 11.24
N GLU A 8 14.71 -13.41 11.50
CA GLU A 8 15.83 -12.59 11.98
C GLU A 8 16.17 -11.48 10.98
N LYS A 9 16.26 -11.78 9.68
CA LYS A 9 16.53 -10.76 8.66
C LYS A 9 15.41 -9.72 8.52
N LEU A 10 14.16 -10.11 8.67
CA LEU A 10 13.05 -9.15 8.67
C LEU A 10 13.13 -8.22 9.88
N LYS A 11 13.48 -8.75 11.06
CA LYS A 11 13.71 -7.95 12.27
C LYS A 11 14.94 -7.04 12.16
N ASP A 12 16.01 -7.50 11.54
CA ASP A 12 17.21 -6.69 11.29
C ASP A 12 16.90 -5.49 10.39
N ILE A 13 16.00 -5.64 9.43
CA ILE A 13 15.62 -4.57 8.49
C ILE A 13 14.60 -3.61 9.12
N ALA A 14 13.50 -4.13 9.66
CA ALA A 14 12.36 -3.32 10.07
C ALA A 14 12.34 -2.99 11.57
N GLY A 15 13.20 -3.65 12.36
CA GLY A 15 13.15 -3.61 13.83
C GLY A 15 12.21 -4.66 14.42
N GLU A 16 12.57 -5.14 15.61
CA GLU A 16 11.87 -6.25 16.26
C GLU A 16 10.39 -5.96 16.52
N SER A 17 10.05 -4.74 16.91
CA SER A 17 8.67 -4.32 17.21
C SER A 17 7.77 -4.23 15.98
N GLN A 18 8.35 -4.17 14.78
CA GLN A 18 7.65 -4.05 13.51
C GLN A 18 7.40 -5.40 12.81
N VAL A 19 7.89 -6.48 13.36
CA VAL A 19 7.74 -7.83 12.81
C VAL A 19 6.97 -8.70 13.79
N ARG A 20 5.87 -9.29 13.32
CA ARG A 20 5.05 -10.21 14.09
C ARG A 20 4.94 -11.55 13.36
N THR A 21 4.78 -12.63 14.12
CA THR A 21 4.52 -13.98 13.59
C THR A 21 3.13 -14.42 13.98
N ASP A 22 2.52 -15.28 13.16
CA ASP A 22 1.18 -15.82 13.37
C ASP A 22 0.13 -14.72 13.64
N GLU A 23 0.29 -13.57 12.98
CA GLU A 23 -0.56 -12.39 13.20
C GLU A 23 -1.95 -12.60 12.62
N PRO A 24 -3.02 -12.48 13.44
CA PRO A 24 -4.39 -12.71 12.98
C PRO A 24 -4.84 -11.60 12.01
N MET A 25 -5.11 -11.97 10.77
CA MET A 25 -5.55 -11.03 9.73
C MET A 25 -6.91 -10.40 10.01
N SER A 26 -7.72 -11.00 10.87
CA SER A 26 -8.96 -10.41 11.38
C SER A 26 -8.75 -9.05 12.07
N SER A 27 -7.56 -8.79 12.62
CA SER A 27 -7.19 -7.49 13.21
C SER A 27 -6.82 -6.43 12.17
N HIS A 28 -6.57 -6.85 10.91
CA HIS A 28 -6.06 -6.00 9.83
C HIS A 28 -6.99 -5.92 8.62
N THR A 29 -8.23 -6.40 8.75
CA THR A 29 -9.26 -6.30 7.71
C THR A 29 -10.50 -5.60 8.24
N THR A 30 -11.19 -4.86 7.36
CA THR A 30 -12.47 -4.22 7.73
C THR A 30 -13.55 -5.26 8.03
N PHE A 31 -13.50 -6.43 7.41
CA PHE A 31 -14.42 -7.53 7.68
C PHE A 31 -14.22 -8.19 9.04
N ARG A 32 -13.06 -7.96 9.69
CA ARG A 32 -12.68 -8.54 10.99
C ARG A 32 -12.73 -10.08 11.01
N ILE A 33 -12.44 -10.69 9.88
CA ILE A 33 -12.32 -12.14 9.70
C ILE A 33 -11.00 -12.43 8.98
N GLY A 34 -10.50 -13.66 9.13
CA GLY A 34 -9.28 -14.15 8.51
C GLY A 34 -8.38 -14.86 9.49
N GLY A 35 -7.77 -15.97 9.05
CA GLY A 35 -6.74 -16.68 9.78
C GLY A 35 -5.43 -15.89 9.86
N THR A 36 -4.38 -16.54 10.38
CA THR A 36 -3.09 -15.89 10.63
C THR A 36 -2.24 -15.76 9.37
N ALA A 37 -1.44 -14.69 9.29
CA ALA A 37 -0.30 -14.60 8.39
C ALA A 37 0.95 -15.17 9.08
N ASP A 38 1.81 -15.90 8.35
CA ASP A 38 3.04 -16.44 8.93
C ASP A 38 3.93 -15.31 9.47
N TYR A 39 4.05 -14.23 8.69
CA TYR A 39 4.78 -13.02 9.08
C TYR A 39 3.97 -11.78 8.71
N PHE A 40 4.06 -10.80 9.57
CA PHE A 40 3.44 -9.49 9.38
C PHE A 40 4.48 -8.40 9.67
N VAL A 41 4.72 -7.52 8.70
CA VAL A 41 5.80 -6.54 8.77
C VAL A 41 5.27 -5.15 8.48
N MET A 42 5.68 -4.17 9.29
CA MET A 42 5.32 -2.76 9.16
C MET A 42 6.58 -1.92 8.94
N PRO A 43 7.07 -1.75 7.70
CA PRO A 43 8.25 -0.92 7.44
C PRO A 43 8.01 0.53 7.87
N SER A 44 9.05 1.19 8.34
CA SER A 44 9.05 2.57 8.81
C SER A 44 9.56 3.57 7.76
N SER A 45 10.15 3.06 6.68
CA SER A 45 10.68 3.88 5.57
C SER A 45 10.60 3.16 4.23
N VAL A 46 10.82 3.93 3.16
CA VAL A 46 10.88 3.40 1.80
C VAL A 46 12.09 2.48 1.63
N GLU A 47 13.22 2.82 2.24
CA GLU A 47 14.45 2.03 2.21
C GLU A 47 14.28 0.66 2.87
N GLU A 48 13.62 0.61 4.03
CA GLU A 48 13.27 -0.65 4.69
C GLU A 48 12.35 -1.49 3.81
N LEU A 49 11.34 -0.88 3.21
CA LEU A 49 10.43 -1.56 2.31
C LEU A 49 11.16 -2.14 1.09
N GLN A 50 12.07 -1.38 0.45
CA GLN A 50 12.91 -1.86 -0.64
C GLN A 50 13.76 -3.06 -0.20
N ALA A 51 14.39 -2.97 0.97
CA ALA A 51 15.21 -4.05 1.52
C ALA A 51 14.39 -5.33 1.79
N ILE A 52 13.17 -5.17 2.35
CA ILE A 52 12.23 -6.28 2.57
C ILE A 52 11.86 -6.93 1.23
N ILE A 53 11.44 -6.17 0.24
CA ILE A 53 11.05 -6.70 -1.08
C ILE A 53 12.21 -7.49 -1.71
N ARG A 54 13.43 -6.93 -1.69
CA ARG A 54 14.64 -7.62 -2.19
C ARG A 54 14.93 -8.92 -1.45
N LEU A 55 14.78 -8.92 -0.12
CA LEU A 55 14.93 -10.11 0.70
C LEU A 55 13.91 -11.20 0.33
N LEU A 56 12.64 -10.82 0.21
CA LEU A 56 11.55 -11.75 -0.09
C LEU A 56 11.68 -12.34 -1.49
N LYS A 57 12.03 -11.52 -2.49
CA LYS A 57 12.34 -11.99 -3.84
C LYS A 57 13.49 -12.99 -3.85
N LYS A 58 14.61 -12.68 -3.18
CA LYS A 58 15.78 -13.56 -3.09
C LYS A 58 15.45 -14.90 -2.41
N SER A 59 14.45 -14.91 -1.54
CA SER A 59 14.04 -16.06 -0.74
C SER A 59 12.92 -16.87 -1.39
N ASP A 60 12.43 -16.43 -2.54
CA ASP A 60 11.23 -16.97 -3.21
C ASP A 60 10.04 -17.08 -2.24
N MET A 61 9.89 -16.05 -1.38
CA MET A 61 8.84 -16.02 -0.37
C MET A 61 7.62 -15.24 -0.88
N ASN A 62 6.46 -15.86 -0.78
CA ASN A 62 5.20 -15.18 -1.08
C ASN A 62 5.00 -13.98 -0.16
N TYR A 63 4.54 -12.88 -0.70
CA TYR A 63 4.18 -11.72 0.09
C TYR A 63 3.00 -10.96 -0.52
N TYR A 64 2.35 -10.16 0.32
CA TYR A 64 1.26 -9.29 -0.11
C TYR A 64 1.35 -7.96 0.63
N VAL A 65 1.19 -6.86 -0.10
CA VAL A 65 1.22 -5.51 0.49
C VAL A 65 -0.19 -5.03 0.70
N ILE A 66 -0.46 -4.53 1.90
CA ILE A 66 -1.76 -4.00 2.27
C ILE A 66 -1.64 -2.56 2.81
N GLY A 67 -2.71 -1.81 2.66
CA GLY A 67 -2.93 -0.58 3.41
C GLY A 67 -3.82 -0.85 4.62
N ASN A 68 -5.03 -0.33 4.60
CA ASN A 68 -6.01 -0.45 5.69
C ASN A 68 -6.85 -1.74 5.66
N GLY A 69 -6.59 -2.67 4.73
CA GLY A 69 -7.32 -3.92 4.60
C GLY A 69 -8.83 -3.78 4.32
N SER A 70 -9.25 -2.64 3.74
CA SER A 70 -10.68 -2.35 3.52
C SER A 70 -11.29 -3.11 2.35
N ASN A 71 -10.47 -3.60 1.43
CA ASN A 71 -10.90 -4.41 0.28
C ASN A 71 -10.19 -5.78 0.29
N LEU A 72 -9.98 -6.34 1.47
CA LEU A 72 -9.28 -7.62 1.64
C LEU A 72 -10.15 -8.60 2.42
N LEU A 73 -10.36 -9.78 1.82
CA LEU A 73 -10.96 -10.93 2.45
C LEU A 73 -9.90 -12.02 2.62
N VAL A 74 -9.65 -12.42 3.85
CA VAL A 74 -8.70 -13.48 4.17
C VAL A 74 -9.46 -14.69 4.67
N GLY A 75 -9.20 -15.86 4.08
CA GLY A 75 -9.82 -17.12 4.52
C GLY A 75 -9.29 -17.61 5.87
N ASP A 76 -9.98 -18.59 6.48
CA ASP A 76 -9.65 -19.13 7.81
C ASP A 76 -8.26 -19.77 7.87
N LYS A 77 -7.73 -20.25 6.74
CA LYS A 77 -6.37 -20.80 6.66
C LYS A 77 -5.28 -19.73 6.73
N GLY A 78 -5.65 -18.47 6.67
CA GLY A 78 -4.74 -17.34 6.70
C GLY A 78 -3.88 -17.20 5.43
N PHE A 79 -2.74 -16.57 5.56
CA PHE A 79 -1.78 -16.33 4.49
C PHE A 79 -0.43 -16.97 4.77
N ARG A 80 0.02 -17.84 3.86
CA ARG A 80 1.33 -18.51 3.97
C ARG A 80 2.37 -17.64 3.27
N GLY A 81 3.09 -16.84 4.08
CA GLY A 81 4.06 -15.86 3.59
C GLY A 81 4.10 -14.60 4.45
N VAL A 82 4.50 -13.49 3.85
CA VAL A 82 4.71 -12.20 4.51
C VAL A 82 3.64 -11.19 4.09
N ILE A 83 2.88 -10.67 5.05
CA ILE A 83 2.04 -9.48 4.85
C ILE A 83 2.88 -8.25 5.18
N ILE A 84 2.92 -7.29 4.29
CA ILE A 84 3.57 -6.00 4.49
C ILE A 84 2.49 -4.94 4.58
N GLN A 85 2.35 -4.30 5.74
CA GLN A 85 1.38 -3.23 5.94
C GLN A 85 2.05 -1.86 5.86
N LEU A 86 1.51 -1.02 4.99
CA LEU A 86 1.90 0.38 4.91
C LEU A 86 0.89 1.20 5.72
N SER A 87 1.37 1.78 6.80
CA SER A 87 0.56 2.49 7.77
C SER A 87 1.10 3.90 8.06
N ASP A 88 1.14 4.31 9.30
CA ASP A 88 1.45 5.68 9.73
C ASP A 88 2.81 6.21 9.27
N ALA A 89 3.81 5.35 9.06
CA ALA A 89 5.11 5.78 8.52
C ALA A 89 4.99 6.28 7.06
N PHE A 90 3.98 5.79 6.34
CA PHE A 90 3.65 6.19 4.96
C PHE A 90 2.44 7.13 4.90
N ASP A 91 2.18 7.91 5.95
CA ASP A 91 1.07 8.86 6.07
C ASP A 91 1.60 10.32 6.01
N LYS A 92 2.28 10.67 4.92
CA LYS A 92 2.80 12.02 4.69
C LYS A 92 2.18 12.64 3.46
N VAL A 93 2.03 13.96 3.47
CA VAL A 93 1.60 14.76 2.33
C VAL A 93 2.53 15.96 2.18
N GLU A 94 2.90 16.25 0.95
CA GLU A 94 3.68 17.41 0.53
C GLU A 94 2.88 18.19 -0.50
N TYR A 95 2.83 19.50 -0.37
CA TYR A 95 2.19 20.40 -1.33
C TYR A 95 3.25 20.86 -2.32
N ILE A 96 3.12 20.41 -3.57
CA ILE A 96 4.08 20.71 -4.65
C ILE A 96 3.83 22.09 -5.23
N ASP A 97 2.56 22.41 -5.46
CA ASP A 97 2.09 23.70 -5.94
C ASP A 97 0.65 23.97 -5.46
N ASP A 98 0.00 24.97 -6.03
CA ASP A 98 -1.34 25.41 -5.63
C ASP A 98 -2.45 24.39 -5.91
N VAL A 99 -2.20 23.39 -6.75
CA VAL A 99 -3.20 22.38 -7.19
C VAL A 99 -2.70 20.94 -7.11
N THR A 100 -1.41 20.74 -6.83
CA THR A 100 -0.77 19.41 -6.83
C THR A 100 -0.23 19.07 -5.45
N VAL A 101 -0.55 17.86 -5.00
CA VAL A 101 -0.03 17.32 -3.75
C VAL A 101 0.61 15.95 -3.99
N LYS A 102 1.70 15.67 -3.27
CA LYS A 102 2.31 14.35 -3.19
C LYS A 102 1.88 13.71 -1.87
N ALA A 103 1.19 12.57 -1.95
CA ALA A 103 0.72 11.82 -0.79
C ALA A 103 1.31 10.42 -0.79
N MET A 104 1.78 9.96 0.37
CA MET A 104 2.31 8.62 0.53
C MET A 104 1.20 7.56 0.57
N SER A 105 1.54 6.35 0.19
CA SER A 105 0.61 5.24 -0.05
C SER A 105 -0.19 4.78 1.18
N GLY A 106 0.33 4.96 2.40
CA GLY A 106 -0.37 4.63 3.66
C GLY A 106 -1.35 5.71 4.13
N MET A 107 -1.33 6.91 3.52
CA MET A 107 -2.26 7.99 3.83
C MET A 107 -3.71 7.54 3.60
N LYS A 108 -4.57 7.72 4.61
CA LYS A 108 -6.01 7.46 4.46
C LYS A 108 -6.66 8.48 3.54
N LEU A 109 -7.53 8.03 2.62
CA LEU A 109 -8.24 8.88 1.68
C LEU A 109 -9.05 9.98 2.40
N SER A 110 -9.77 9.64 3.46
CA SER A 110 -10.52 10.63 4.26
C SER A 110 -9.60 11.68 4.92
N ARG A 111 -8.42 11.27 5.40
CA ARG A 111 -7.46 12.20 6.01
C ARG A 111 -6.88 13.17 4.98
N LEU A 112 -6.53 12.66 3.79
CA LEU A 112 -6.08 13.52 2.69
C LEU A 112 -7.19 14.50 2.30
N GLY A 113 -8.41 14.01 2.09
CA GLY A 113 -9.54 14.86 1.73
C GLY A 113 -9.79 16.01 2.72
N ASN A 114 -9.73 15.73 4.02
CA ASN A 114 -9.84 16.79 5.04
C ASN A 114 -8.71 17.82 4.90
N ARG A 115 -7.45 17.38 4.74
CA ARG A 115 -6.31 18.29 4.58
C ARG A 115 -6.42 19.15 3.32
N LEU A 116 -6.95 18.60 2.22
CA LEU A 116 -7.16 19.32 0.98
C LEU A 116 -8.29 20.35 1.13
N SER A 117 -9.39 19.96 1.78
CA SER A 117 -10.50 20.86 2.10
C SER A 117 -10.06 22.05 2.96
N ASP A 118 -9.25 21.81 4.00
CA ASP A 118 -8.69 22.86 4.87
C ASP A 118 -7.82 23.86 4.10
N LYS A 119 -7.26 23.44 2.96
CA LYS A 119 -6.47 24.27 2.04
C LYS A 119 -7.31 24.87 0.90
N GLY A 120 -8.60 24.58 0.84
CA GLY A 120 -9.47 25.05 -0.25
C GLY A 120 -9.23 24.36 -1.59
N LEU A 121 -8.57 23.19 -1.59
CA LEU A 121 -8.33 22.38 -2.79
C LEU A 121 -9.53 21.47 -3.06
N ALA A 122 -10.11 21.58 -4.25
CA ALA A 122 -11.24 20.80 -4.72
C ALA A 122 -10.79 19.68 -5.70
N GLY A 123 -11.70 18.72 -5.99
CA GLY A 123 -11.50 17.66 -6.98
C GLY A 123 -11.19 16.29 -6.37
N PHE A 124 -10.94 16.20 -5.05
CA PHE A 124 -10.67 14.94 -4.36
C PHE A 124 -11.91 14.35 -3.66
N GLU A 125 -13.06 15.00 -3.78
CA GLU A 125 -14.31 14.64 -3.06
C GLU A 125 -14.75 13.22 -3.37
N VAL A 126 -14.57 12.79 -4.62
CA VAL A 126 -14.91 11.43 -5.10
C VAL A 126 -14.20 10.31 -4.33
N ALA A 127 -13.03 10.58 -3.78
CA ALA A 127 -12.23 9.61 -3.05
C ALA A 127 -12.40 9.70 -1.53
N THR A 128 -12.84 10.85 -1.01
CA THR A 128 -12.87 11.12 0.45
C THR A 128 -13.76 10.15 1.22
N GLY A 129 -14.87 9.70 0.62
CA GLY A 129 -15.82 8.76 1.23
C GLY A 129 -15.42 7.29 1.12
N ILE A 130 -14.38 6.96 0.35
CA ILE A 130 -13.94 5.59 0.14
C ILE A 130 -13.08 5.14 1.33
N PRO A 131 -13.42 4.05 2.02
CA PRO A 131 -12.56 3.53 3.07
C PRO A 131 -11.29 2.91 2.47
N GLY A 132 -10.12 3.36 2.90
CA GLY A 132 -8.85 2.85 2.38
C GLY A 132 -7.73 3.86 2.44
N THR A 133 -6.61 3.46 1.85
CA THR A 133 -5.40 4.27 1.72
C THR A 133 -5.16 4.67 0.27
N ILE A 134 -4.37 5.69 0.07
CA ILE A 134 -3.96 6.20 -1.24
C ILE A 134 -3.39 5.07 -2.12
N GLY A 135 -2.42 4.29 -1.61
CA GLY A 135 -1.83 3.19 -2.39
C GLY A 135 -2.86 2.13 -2.81
N GLY A 136 -3.79 1.78 -1.90
CA GLY A 136 -4.89 0.88 -2.22
C GLY A 136 -5.85 1.46 -3.26
N ALA A 137 -6.15 2.76 -3.16
CA ALA A 137 -7.03 3.44 -4.09
C ALA A 137 -6.43 3.53 -5.51
N VAL A 138 -5.13 3.83 -5.63
CA VAL A 138 -4.44 3.80 -6.92
C VAL A 138 -4.39 2.40 -7.49
N ARG A 139 -4.03 1.39 -6.67
CA ARG A 139 -3.98 -0.01 -7.11
C ARG A 139 -5.31 -0.50 -7.70
N MET A 140 -6.42 -0.03 -7.15
CA MET A 140 -7.77 -0.42 -7.56
C MET A 140 -8.42 0.58 -8.52
N ASN A 141 -7.75 1.67 -8.88
CA ASN A 141 -8.39 2.81 -9.53
C ASN A 141 -9.75 3.11 -8.87
N ALA A 142 -9.72 3.24 -7.55
CA ALA A 142 -10.94 3.36 -6.76
C ALA A 142 -11.75 4.58 -7.16
N GLY A 143 -13.05 4.43 -7.20
CA GLY A 143 -13.95 5.51 -7.58
C GLY A 143 -15.29 5.42 -6.87
N ALA A 144 -15.93 6.57 -6.75
CA ALA A 144 -17.29 6.71 -6.25
C ALA A 144 -17.94 7.94 -6.87
N TYR A 145 -19.27 7.95 -6.91
CA TYR A 145 -20.06 9.10 -7.38
C TYR A 145 -19.71 9.60 -8.79
N GLY A 146 -19.25 8.69 -9.65
CA GLY A 146 -18.96 8.99 -11.06
C GLY A 146 -17.53 9.50 -11.35
N GLY A 147 -16.65 9.56 -10.34
CA GLY A 147 -15.22 9.85 -10.52
C GLY A 147 -14.34 8.70 -10.03
N GLU A 148 -13.14 8.62 -10.54
CA GLU A 148 -12.14 7.60 -10.23
C GLU A 148 -10.77 8.24 -9.95
N ILE A 149 -9.86 7.49 -9.32
CA ILE A 149 -8.49 7.97 -9.07
C ILE A 149 -7.80 8.41 -10.36
N LYS A 150 -8.01 7.71 -11.47
CA LYS A 150 -7.43 8.09 -12.77
C LYS A 150 -7.80 9.52 -13.22
N ASP A 151 -8.90 10.09 -12.72
CA ASP A 151 -9.34 11.42 -13.13
C ASP A 151 -8.52 12.53 -12.47
N ILE A 152 -7.91 12.23 -11.32
CA ILE A 152 -7.20 13.19 -10.48
C ILE A 152 -5.69 12.90 -10.33
N ILE A 153 -5.23 11.71 -10.67
CA ILE A 153 -3.82 11.35 -10.57
C ILE A 153 -3.00 11.99 -11.68
N VAL A 154 -1.83 12.50 -11.34
CA VAL A 154 -0.84 13.03 -12.29
C VAL A 154 0.23 11.97 -12.57
N SER A 155 0.80 11.39 -11.53
CA SER A 155 1.80 10.33 -11.60
C SER A 155 1.81 9.51 -10.32
N ALA A 156 2.50 8.37 -10.34
CA ALA A 156 2.79 7.59 -9.15
C ALA A 156 4.23 7.09 -9.15
N GLU A 157 4.86 7.14 -7.99
CA GLU A 157 6.09 6.38 -7.74
C GLU A 157 5.70 4.97 -7.33
N VAL A 158 6.14 3.97 -8.09
CA VAL A 158 5.84 2.56 -7.86
C VAL A 158 7.11 1.79 -7.55
N LEU A 159 7.02 0.86 -6.59
CA LEU A 159 8.12 -0.04 -6.26
C LEU A 159 7.89 -1.36 -7.01
N ASP A 160 8.87 -1.78 -7.80
CA ASP A 160 8.80 -3.04 -8.51
C ASP A 160 9.24 -4.24 -7.65
N GLN A 161 9.16 -5.44 -8.22
CA GLN A 161 9.56 -6.69 -7.53
C GLN A 161 11.07 -6.77 -7.24
N ASN A 162 11.90 -5.93 -7.86
CA ASN A 162 13.34 -5.84 -7.59
C ASN A 162 13.64 -4.89 -6.43
N GLY A 163 12.63 -4.18 -5.94
CA GLY A 163 12.79 -3.11 -4.98
C GLY A 163 13.33 -1.82 -5.61
N ASP A 164 13.10 -1.62 -6.91
CA ASP A 164 13.47 -0.41 -7.62
C ASP A 164 12.26 0.51 -7.80
N ILE A 165 12.47 1.82 -7.66
CA ILE A 165 11.39 2.82 -7.76
C ILE A 165 11.34 3.35 -9.19
N HIS A 166 10.13 3.39 -9.73
CA HIS A 166 9.82 3.95 -11.04
C HIS A 166 8.75 5.03 -10.89
N THR A 167 8.91 6.14 -11.57
CA THR A 167 7.86 7.16 -11.68
C THR A 167 7.08 6.90 -12.95
N LEU A 168 5.78 6.65 -12.81
CA LEU A 168 4.86 6.39 -13.92
C LEU A 168 3.87 7.55 -14.03
N GLY A 169 3.77 8.13 -15.22
CA GLY A 169 2.74 9.10 -15.53
C GLY A 169 1.35 8.46 -15.62
N LYS A 170 0.31 9.28 -15.64
CA LYS A 170 -1.09 8.86 -15.69
C LYS A 170 -1.35 7.81 -16.79
N ASP A 171 -0.84 8.05 -17.99
CA ASP A 171 -1.06 7.15 -19.14
C ASP A 171 -0.30 5.82 -18.99
N GLU A 172 0.89 5.86 -18.38
CA GLU A 172 1.72 4.67 -18.13
C GLU A 172 1.16 3.79 -17.01
N LEU A 173 0.33 4.34 -16.14
CA LEU A 173 -0.37 3.61 -15.08
C LEU A 173 -1.48 2.70 -15.63
N GLU A 174 -1.99 2.98 -16.85
CA GLU A 174 -3.02 2.19 -17.51
C GLU A 174 -4.18 1.78 -16.59
N LEU A 175 -4.71 2.76 -15.85
CA LEU A 175 -5.73 2.55 -14.83
C LEU A 175 -7.06 2.15 -15.45
N GLY A 176 -7.46 0.89 -15.28
CA GLY A 176 -8.78 0.38 -15.63
C GLY A 176 -9.72 0.31 -14.42
N TYR A 177 -11.02 0.08 -14.66
CA TYR A 177 -12.00 -0.06 -13.57
C TYR A 177 -11.63 -1.22 -12.63
N LEU A 178 -11.40 -0.90 -11.37
CA LEU A 178 -11.00 -1.81 -10.28
C LEU A 178 -9.67 -2.57 -10.50
N SER A 179 -8.82 -2.14 -11.46
CA SER A 179 -7.48 -2.71 -11.56
C SER A 179 -6.50 -1.81 -12.31
N LEU A 180 -5.22 -1.93 -11.95
CA LEU A 180 -4.10 -1.56 -12.80
C LEU A 180 -3.90 -2.71 -13.80
N ILE A 181 -4.20 -2.50 -15.08
CA ILE A 181 -4.37 -3.58 -16.07
C ILE A 181 -3.08 -4.36 -16.36
N HIS A 182 -1.91 -3.73 -16.28
CA HIS A 182 -0.62 -4.37 -16.64
C HIS A 182 0.29 -4.73 -15.46
N ILE A 183 -0.26 -4.78 -14.25
CA ILE A 183 0.50 -5.23 -13.10
C ILE A 183 -0.01 -6.62 -12.69
N SER A 184 0.20 -7.57 -13.58
CA SER A 184 0.09 -8.98 -13.25
C SER A 184 1.28 -9.37 -12.38
N GLU A 185 0.95 -9.78 -11.16
CA GLU A 185 1.78 -10.42 -10.14
C GLU A 185 2.53 -9.53 -9.15
N PRO A 186 2.71 -10.06 -7.93
CA PRO A 186 2.13 -9.36 -6.80
C PRO A 186 3.08 -8.27 -6.32
N THR A 187 2.56 -7.13 -6.10
CA THR A 187 3.20 -6.05 -5.36
C THR A 187 3.82 -4.94 -6.19
N ARG A 188 3.00 -4.01 -6.57
CA ARG A 188 3.48 -2.65 -6.85
C ARG A 188 2.89 -1.72 -5.84
N LEU A 189 3.77 -1.03 -5.18
CA LEU A 189 3.44 0.03 -4.26
C LEU A 189 3.26 1.30 -5.05
N ALA A 190 2.11 1.93 -4.96
CA ALA A 190 1.97 3.27 -5.47
C ALA A 190 2.28 4.26 -4.35
N LEU A 191 3.36 5.03 -4.53
CA LEU A 191 3.51 6.32 -3.91
C LEU A 191 2.86 7.31 -4.88
N ILE A 192 1.86 8.06 -4.44
CA ILE A 192 1.18 9.04 -5.29
C ILE A 192 1.88 10.37 -5.13
N SER A 193 2.23 10.97 -6.24
CA SER A 193 2.49 12.39 -6.31
C SER A 193 1.31 13.11 -6.94
#